data_fef0d33d2e2732c0da02aa0eb4b074e3
#
_entry.id   fef0d33d2e2732c0da02aa0eb4b074e3
#
_cell.length_a   1.000
_cell.length_b   1.000
_cell.length_c   1.000
_cell.angle_alpha   90.00
_cell.angle_beta   90.00
_cell.angle_gamma   90.00
#
_symmetry.space_group_name_H-M   'P 1'
#
loop_
_entity.id
_entity.type
_entity.pdbx_description
1 polymer ?
#
loop_
_entity_poly.entity_id
_entity_poly.type
_entity_poly.pdbx_seq_one_letter_code
_entity_poly.pdbx_strand_id
1 'polypeptide(L)'
;MLNNRTNSDMKILDNFSKKWSIAGKSEIIDINKKLECSIPEGADYHTLAGFLLEKFQMVPKIGDVLDFNNIKFEVISMSGPRIDRVKLLLPKS
;
A
#
# COMPACT_ATOMS: atom_id res chain seq x y z
N MET A 1 -15.54 28.99 -5.78
CA MET A 1 -16.31 27.92 -6.38
C MET A 1 -15.44 26.77 -6.73
N LEU A 2 -14.77 26.86 -7.87
CA LEU A 2 -13.83 25.83 -8.23
C LEU A 2 -12.76 25.66 -7.18
N ASN A 3 -12.36 26.76 -6.57
CA ASN A 3 -11.33 26.72 -5.55
C ASN A 3 -11.73 25.89 -4.37
N ASN A 4 -12.99 25.96 -3.98
CA ASN A 4 -13.45 25.18 -2.83
C ASN A 4 -13.37 23.71 -3.09
N ARG A 5 -13.78 23.32 -4.30
CA ARG A 5 -13.73 21.91 -4.66
C ARG A 5 -12.29 21.43 -4.75
N THR A 6 -11.44 22.24 -5.35
CA THR A 6 -10.03 21.92 -5.45
C THR A 6 -9.40 21.79 -4.08
N ASN A 7 -9.77 22.66 -3.16
CA ASN A 7 -9.24 22.58 -1.81
C ASN A 7 -9.65 21.31 -1.10
N SER A 8 -10.90 20.88 -1.34
CA SER A 8 -11.35 19.62 -0.74
C SER A 8 -10.54 18.44 -1.26
N ASP A 9 -10.29 18.42 -2.56
CA ASP A 9 -9.50 17.36 -3.16
C ASP A 9 -8.10 17.38 -2.61
N MET A 10 -7.54 18.55 -2.45
CA MET A 10 -6.19 18.67 -1.90
C MET A 10 -6.12 18.22 -0.46
N LYS A 11 -7.15 18.46 0.31
CA LYS A 11 -7.18 17.98 1.68
C LYS A 11 -7.15 16.47 1.74
N ILE A 12 -7.89 15.83 0.86
CA ILE A 12 -7.89 14.37 0.79
C ILE A 12 -6.50 13.87 0.42
N LEU A 13 -5.87 14.52 -0.55
CA LEU A 13 -4.52 14.14 -0.97
C LEU A 13 -3.50 14.42 0.13
N ASP A 14 -3.71 15.47 0.91
CA ASP A 14 -2.78 15.82 1.98
C ASP A 14 -2.73 14.77 3.07
N ASN A 15 -3.73 13.92 3.18
CA ASN A 15 -3.70 12.85 4.16
C ASN A 15 -2.61 11.83 3.86
N PHE A 16 -2.15 11.79 2.61
CA PHE A 16 -1.10 10.87 2.20
C PHE A 16 -0.01 11.67 1.53
N SER A 17 1.04 11.97 2.28
CA SER A 17 2.11 12.81 1.77
C SER A 17 3.08 12.05 0.88
N LYS A 18 3.15 10.73 1.03
CA LYS A 18 4.13 9.93 0.30
C LYS A 18 3.45 8.79 -0.43
N LYS A 19 3.81 8.63 -1.69
CA LYS A 19 3.31 7.54 -2.53
C LYS A 19 4.48 6.77 -3.05
N TRP A 20 4.39 5.44 -2.97
CA TRP A 20 5.46 4.57 -3.41
C TRP A 20 4.89 3.44 -4.23
N SER A 21 5.56 3.09 -5.31
CA SER A 21 5.23 1.91 -6.10
C SER A 21 6.26 0.84 -5.77
N ILE A 22 5.80 -0.24 -5.15
CA ILE A 22 6.69 -1.25 -4.60
C ILE A 22 6.37 -2.60 -5.25
N ALA A 23 7.42 -3.35 -5.62
CA ALA A 23 7.22 -4.68 -6.16
C ALA A 23 6.69 -5.59 -5.06
N GLY A 24 5.74 -6.47 -5.41
CA GLY A 24 5.17 -7.40 -4.44
C GLY A 24 6.20 -8.32 -3.82
N LYS A 25 7.27 -8.63 -4.55
CA LYS A 25 8.32 -9.51 -4.06
C LYS A 25 9.28 -8.83 -3.09
N SER A 26 9.14 -7.52 -2.87
CA SER A 26 10.01 -6.80 -1.97
C SER A 26 9.85 -7.30 -0.54
N GLU A 27 10.95 -7.40 0.18
CA GLU A 27 10.92 -7.88 1.55
C GLU A 27 10.43 -6.79 2.49
N ILE A 28 9.59 -7.19 3.42
CA ILE A 28 8.99 -6.25 4.36
C ILE A 28 10.05 -5.50 5.16
N ILE A 29 11.10 -6.20 5.56
CA ILE A 29 12.14 -5.57 6.37
C ILE A 29 12.81 -4.42 5.60
N ASP A 30 13.00 -4.61 4.30
CA ASP A 30 13.59 -3.56 3.47
C ASP A 30 12.64 -2.40 3.27
N ILE A 31 11.36 -2.69 3.07
CA ILE A 31 10.35 -1.65 2.93
C ILE A 31 10.28 -0.81 4.19
N ASN A 32 10.25 -1.46 5.35
CA ASN A 32 10.16 -0.74 6.61
C ASN A 32 11.34 0.18 6.83
N LYS A 33 12.53 -0.27 6.47
CA LYS A 33 13.72 0.57 6.58
C LYS A 33 13.66 1.76 5.65
N LYS A 34 13.29 1.51 4.41
CA LYS A 34 13.34 2.53 3.38
C LYS A 34 12.27 3.59 3.56
N LEU A 35 11.08 3.16 3.94
CA LEU A 35 9.93 4.05 4.06
C LEU A 35 9.66 4.48 5.50
N GLU A 36 10.46 4.00 6.43
CA GLU A 36 10.29 4.32 7.85
C GLU A 36 8.88 4.01 8.32
N CYS A 37 8.41 2.81 7.99
CA CYS A 37 7.09 2.38 8.38
C CYS A 37 7.21 1.06 9.14
N SER A 38 6.06 0.53 9.58
CA SER A 38 6.05 -0.65 10.43
C SER A 38 5.03 -1.65 9.92
N ILE A 39 5.36 -2.29 8.80
CA ILE A 39 4.54 -3.39 8.31
C ILE A 39 4.99 -4.63 9.09
N PRO A 40 4.05 -5.37 9.70
CA PRO A 40 4.45 -6.53 10.48
C PRO A 40 4.91 -7.67 9.58
N GLU A 41 5.94 -8.38 10.03
CA GLU A 41 6.34 -9.63 9.41
C GLU A 41 5.58 -10.74 10.09
N GLY A 42 5.14 -11.72 9.31
CA GLY A 42 4.45 -12.86 9.87
C GLY A 42 5.35 -14.09 9.89
N ALA A 43 4.85 -15.15 10.50
CA ALA A 43 5.58 -16.41 10.54
C ALA A 43 5.67 -17.05 9.16
N ASP A 44 4.66 -16.80 8.33
CA ASP A 44 4.52 -17.47 7.05
C ASP A 44 4.79 -16.57 5.84
N TYR A 45 5.20 -15.33 6.06
CA TYR A 45 5.47 -14.42 4.94
C TYR A 45 6.57 -13.44 5.31
N HIS A 46 7.31 -13.02 4.30
CA HIS A 46 8.38 -12.04 4.45
C HIS A 46 8.29 -10.94 3.42
N THR A 47 7.41 -11.10 2.42
CA THR A 47 7.30 -10.14 1.34
C THR A 47 6.01 -9.35 1.45
N LEU A 48 5.97 -8.20 0.75
CA LEU A 48 4.78 -7.39 0.70
C LEU A 48 3.59 -8.17 0.15
N ALA A 49 3.82 -8.93 -0.92
CA ALA A 49 2.74 -9.74 -1.50
C ALA A 49 2.22 -10.75 -0.48
N GLY A 50 3.12 -11.39 0.26
CA GLY A 50 2.71 -12.36 1.27
C GLY A 50 1.86 -11.72 2.36
N PHE A 51 2.27 -10.55 2.82
CA PHE A 51 1.50 -9.80 3.82
C PHE A 51 0.09 -9.49 3.30
N LEU A 52 0.00 -9.02 2.06
CA LEU A 52 -1.30 -8.64 1.50
C LEU A 52 -2.19 -9.86 1.29
N LEU A 53 -1.63 -10.96 0.81
CA LEU A 53 -2.41 -12.19 0.62
C LEU A 53 -2.96 -12.67 1.95
N GLU A 54 -2.18 -12.57 3.01
CA GLU A 54 -2.62 -12.94 4.34
C GLU A 54 -3.79 -12.08 4.79
N LYS A 55 -3.70 -10.77 4.55
CA LYS A 55 -4.75 -9.85 4.99
C LYS A 55 -6.00 -9.93 4.14
N PHE A 56 -5.85 -10.08 2.83
CA PHE A 56 -7.01 -10.20 1.94
C PHE A 56 -7.70 -11.56 2.09
N GLN A 57 -6.94 -12.59 2.42
CA GLN A 57 -7.41 -13.96 2.56
C GLN A 57 -8.04 -14.49 1.27
N MET A 58 -7.63 -13.95 0.16
CA MET A 58 -8.02 -14.38 -1.18
C MET A 58 -7.08 -13.72 -2.16
N VAL A 59 -7.05 -14.21 -3.39
CA VAL A 59 -6.28 -13.56 -4.43
C VAL A 59 -6.96 -12.25 -4.79
N PRO A 60 -6.28 -11.11 -4.59
CA PRO A 60 -6.92 -9.82 -4.87
C PRO A 60 -6.95 -9.53 -6.35
N LYS A 61 -7.64 -8.45 -6.70
CA LYS A 61 -7.71 -7.96 -8.07
C LYS A 61 -7.03 -6.61 -8.14
N ILE A 62 -6.65 -6.21 -9.34
CA ILE A 62 -6.11 -4.88 -9.56
C ILE A 62 -7.16 -3.86 -9.09
N GLY A 63 -6.72 -2.93 -8.26
CA GLY A 63 -7.60 -1.92 -7.70
C GLY A 63 -8.06 -2.22 -6.29
N ASP A 64 -7.85 -3.44 -5.81
CA ASP A 64 -8.22 -3.76 -4.44
C ASP A 64 -7.31 -3.00 -3.47
N VAL A 65 -7.89 -2.55 -2.37
CA VAL A 65 -7.23 -1.69 -1.41
C VAL A 65 -7.31 -2.30 -0.02
N LEU A 66 -6.21 -2.23 0.69
CA LEU A 66 -6.14 -2.62 2.10
C LEU A 66 -5.67 -1.43 2.91
N ASP A 67 -6.38 -1.12 3.98
CA ASP A 67 -5.96 -0.12 4.94
C ASP A 67 -5.41 -0.82 6.18
N PHE A 68 -4.18 -0.52 6.53
CA PHE A 68 -3.55 -1.13 7.69
C PHE A 68 -2.57 -0.15 8.32
N ASN A 69 -2.74 0.14 9.61
CA ASN A 69 -1.86 1.06 10.35
C ASN A 69 -1.74 2.41 9.64
N ASN A 70 -2.85 2.93 9.12
CA ASN A 70 -2.92 4.20 8.43
C ASN A 70 -2.14 4.21 7.11
N ILE A 71 -1.71 3.06 6.65
CA ILE A 71 -1.09 2.92 5.32
C ILE A 71 -2.13 2.30 4.40
N LYS A 72 -2.28 2.90 3.23
CA LYS A 72 -3.17 2.36 2.22
C LYS A 72 -2.36 1.60 1.19
N PHE A 73 -2.74 0.35 0.96
CA PHE A 73 -2.08 -0.53 0.00
C PHE A 73 -3.04 -0.77 -1.15
N GLU A 74 -2.67 -0.37 -2.34
CA GLU A 74 -3.51 -0.59 -3.52
C GLU A 74 -2.78 -1.50 -4.50
N VAL A 75 -3.45 -2.59 -4.90
CA VAL A 75 -2.88 -3.51 -5.89
C VAL A 75 -2.98 -2.86 -7.26
N ILE A 76 -1.85 -2.59 -7.88
CA ILE A 76 -1.84 -1.91 -9.16
C ILE A 76 -1.44 -2.82 -10.31
N SER A 77 -0.87 -3.99 -10.03
CA SER A 77 -0.49 -4.92 -11.08
C SER A 77 -0.48 -6.34 -10.54
N MET A 78 -0.99 -7.27 -11.33
CA MET A 78 -1.02 -8.69 -10.96
C MET A 78 -0.35 -9.50 -12.06
N SER A 79 0.24 -10.61 -11.67
CA SER A 79 0.79 -11.57 -12.61
C SER A 79 0.16 -12.92 -12.29
N GLY A 80 -0.95 -13.23 -12.95
CA GLY A 80 -1.77 -14.37 -12.57
C GLY A 80 -2.26 -14.20 -11.14
N PRO A 81 -2.07 -15.20 -10.28
CA PRO A 81 -2.50 -15.09 -8.89
C PRO A 81 -1.51 -14.33 -8.00
N ARG A 82 -0.44 -13.79 -8.57
CA ARG A 82 0.62 -13.15 -7.80
C ARG A 82 0.50 -11.64 -7.87
N ILE A 83 0.67 -11.00 -6.74
CA ILE A 83 0.69 -9.54 -6.68
C ILE A 83 2.04 -9.08 -7.21
N ASP A 84 2.01 -8.31 -8.29
CA ASP A 84 3.22 -7.85 -8.95
C ASP A 84 3.67 -6.51 -8.42
N ARG A 85 2.75 -5.54 -8.32
CA ARG A 85 3.05 -4.20 -7.86
C ARG A 85 1.97 -3.67 -6.96
N VAL A 86 2.39 -2.89 -5.98
CA VAL A 86 1.48 -2.31 -4.99
C VAL A 86 1.84 -0.85 -4.81
N LYS A 87 0.82 -0.01 -4.74
CA LYS A 87 1.02 1.40 -4.40
C LYS A 87 0.79 1.57 -2.91
N LEU A 88 1.77 2.11 -2.23
CA LEU A 88 1.66 2.42 -0.81
C LEU A 88 1.45 3.92 -0.65
N LEU A 89 0.43 4.27 0.11
CA LEU A 89 0.15 5.65 0.46
C LEU A 89 0.38 5.80 1.95
N LEU A 90 1.41 6.56 2.31
CA LEU A 90 1.77 6.73 3.69
C LEU A 90 1.19 8.03 4.23
N PRO A 91 0.77 8.03 5.49
CA PRO A 91 0.17 9.23 6.05
C PRO A 91 1.18 10.34 6.19
N LYS A 92 0.64 11.55 6.20
CA LYS A 92 1.43 12.73 6.44
C LYS A 92 1.78 12.78 7.92
N SER A 93 3.04 12.87 8.22
CA SER A 93 3.46 12.90 9.62
C SER A 93 3.51 14.29 10.20
#